data_18c1a03a95a68ef3124274050eab66bd
#
_entry.id   18c1a03a95a68ef3124274050eab66bd
#
_cell.length_a   1.000
_cell.length_b   1.000
_cell.length_c   1.000
_cell.angle_alpha   90.00
_cell.angle_beta   90.00
_cell.angle_gamma   90.00
#
_symmetry.space_group_name_H-M   'P 1'
#
loop_
_entity.id
_entity.type
_entity.pdbx_description
1 polymer ?
#
loop_
_entity_poly.entity_id
_entity_poly.type
_entity_poly.pdbx_seq_one_letter_code
_entity_poly.pdbx_strand_id
1 'polypeptide(L)'
;MTRPPAPAPKPQRGRPRDPERSRRLLEAAQRHFNEHGLERANVDAIAADAGVSKTTVYNNFGSKEGLFQAVVGDRSAKVVAGVTSAVALDPNQPEKALLAIGARFLALTRGDDALGALRSVYGVAGAQPDVCREFYRQGPERVKGELAAYLRSAHSARTLKVRNPLQAADLFLSMFLGSGHIRGLLKLEMADSREDRALLREAVRVFMEAYGA
;
A
#
# COMPACT_ATOMS: atom_id res chain seq x y z
N MET A 1 -3.59 -4.97 -67.14
CA MET A 1 -2.61 -4.95 -66.01
C MET A 1 -3.14 -4.04 -64.95
N THR A 2 -3.77 -4.60 -63.94
CA THR A 2 -4.37 -3.87 -62.80
C THR A 2 -3.34 -3.72 -61.70
N ARG A 3 -3.10 -2.49 -61.27
CA ARG A 3 -2.16 -2.11 -60.21
C ARG A 3 -2.64 -2.67 -58.83
N PRO A 4 -1.77 -3.33 -58.03
CA PRO A 4 -2.19 -3.83 -56.72
C PRO A 4 -2.56 -2.70 -55.77
N PRO A 5 -3.52 -2.92 -54.82
CA PRO A 5 -3.93 -1.92 -53.88
C PRO A 5 -2.81 -1.56 -52.89
N ALA A 6 -2.74 -0.28 -52.50
CA ALA A 6 -1.76 0.22 -51.56
C ALA A 6 -1.92 -0.46 -50.18
N PRO A 7 -0.80 -0.75 -49.47
CA PRO A 7 -0.88 -1.36 -48.13
C PRO A 7 -1.57 -0.42 -47.12
N ALA A 8 -2.44 -1.00 -46.29
CA ALA A 8 -3.14 -0.29 -45.23
C ALA A 8 -2.15 0.38 -44.24
N PRO A 9 -2.45 1.59 -43.73
CA PRO A 9 -1.59 2.28 -42.80
C PRO A 9 -1.43 1.46 -41.50
N LYS A 10 -0.17 1.24 -41.10
CA LYS A 10 0.15 0.56 -39.83
C LYS A 10 -0.43 1.37 -38.68
N PRO A 11 -1.04 0.71 -37.63
CA PRO A 11 -1.54 1.41 -36.48
C PRO A 11 -0.39 2.18 -35.80
N GLN A 12 -0.57 3.49 -35.64
CA GLN A 12 0.38 4.33 -34.94
C GLN A 12 0.49 3.79 -33.48
N ARG A 13 1.64 3.24 -33.14
CA ARG A 13 2.01 2.94 -31.75
C ARG A 13 1.93 4.26 -30.99
N GLY A 14 1.01 4.34 -30.01
CA GLY A 14 0.90 5.50 -29.15
C GLY A 14 2.27 5.87 -28.56
N ARG A 15 2.53 7.17 -28.43
CA ARG A 15 3.76 7.70 -27.82
C ARG A 15 4.08 6.93 -26.53
N PRO A 16 5.33 6.47 -26.29
CA PRO A 16 5.69 5.76 -25.08
C PRO A 16 5.19 6.51 -23.85
N ARG A 17 4.59 5.80 -22.90
CA ARG A 17 4.16 6.41 -21.62
C ARG A 17 5.40 7.00 -20.96
N ASP A 18 5.39 8.30 -20.73
CA ASP A 18 6.42 8.99 -19.97
C ASP A 18 6.26 8.61 -18.49
N PRO A 19 7.20 7.84 -17.89
CA PRO A 19 7.08 7.36 -16.52
C PRO A 19 7.01 8.50 -15.52
N GLU A 20 7.73 9.59 -15.78
CA GLU A 20 7.76 10.76 -14.91
C GLU A 20 6.42 11.51 -14.92
N ARG A 21 5.80 11.62 -16.09
CA ARG A 21 4.47 12.22 -16.23
C ARG A 21 3.40 11.38 -15.54
N SER A 22 3.49 10.04 -15.64
CA SER A 22 2.59 9.13 -14.95
C SER A 22 2.75 9.25 -13.42
N ARG A 23 3.98 9.32 -12.92
CA ARG A 23 4.29 9.52 -11.50
C ARG A 23 3.67 10.81 -10.95
N ARG A 24 3.91 11.96 -11.62
CA ARG A 24 3.34 13.25 -11.22
C ARG A 24 1.82 13.23 -11.17
N LEU A 25 1.19 12.55 -12.14
CA LEU A 25 -0.27 12.44 -12.17
C LEU A 25 -0.81 11.63 -10.99
N LEU A 26 -0.19 10.49 -10.65
CA LEU A 26 -0.59 9.70 -9.50
C LEU A 26 -0.38 10.45 -8.18
N GLU A 27 0.71 11.21 -8.05
CA GLU A 27 0.98 12.03 -6.87
C GLU A 27 -0.02 13.19 -6.71
N ALA A 28 -0.36 13.90 -7.79
CA ALA A 28 -1.40 14.92 -7.76
C ALA A 28 -2.76 14.31 -7.40
N ALA A 29 -3.13 13.23 -8.07
CA ALA A 29 -4.38 12.52 -7.79
C ALA A 29 -4.47 12.05 -6.32
N GLN A 30 -3.37 11.53 -5.77
CA GLN A 30 -3.31 11.15 -4.37
C GLN A 30 -3.61 12.30 -3.43
N ARG A 31 -2.98 13.49 -3.63
CA ARG A 31 -3.24 14.67 -2.79
C ARG A 31 -4.72 15.02 -2.80
N HIS A 32 -5.31 15.15 -3.99
CA HIS A 32 -6.71 15.50 -4.17
C HIS A 32 -7.68 14.48 -3.56
N PHE A 33 -7.40 13.18 -3.73
CA PHE A 33 -8.22 12.12 -3.12
C PHE A 33 -8.09 12.09 -1.59
N ASN A 34 -6.90 12.34 -1.05
CA ASN A 34 -6.70 12.39 0.41
C ASN A 34 -7.41 13.58 1.07
N GLU A 35 -7.49 14.71 0.35
CA GLU A 35 -8.11 15.94 0.85
C GLU A 35 -9.65 15.93 0.71
N HIS A 36 -10.14 15.51 -0.45
CA HIS A 36 -11.54 15.66 -0.82
C HIS A 36 -12.34 14.35 -0.84
N GLY A 37 -11.66 13.20 -0.77
CA GLY A 37 -12.24 11.88 -1.04
C GLY A 37 -12.52 11.66 -2.52
N LEU A 38 -12.88 10.44 -2.89
CA LEU A 38 -13.14 10.08 -4.30
C LEU A 38 -14.29 10.88 -4.90
N GLU A 39 -15.41 11.03 -4.19
CA GLU A 39 -16.61 11.65 -4.76
C GLU A 39 -16.40 13.10 -5.12
N ARG A 40 -15.79 13.89 -4.23
CA ARG A 40 -15.62 15.35 -4.40
C ARG A 40 -14.35 15.75 -5.15
N ALA A 41 -13.41 14.81 -5.36
CA ALA A 41 -12.20 15.10 -6.13
C ALA A 41 -12.53 15.47 -7.57
N ASN A 42 -11.89 16.55 -8.07
CA ASN A 42 -12.10 17.09 -9.41
C ASN A 42 -10.95 16.69 -10.34
N VAL A 43 -11.28 15.95 -11.42
CA VAL A 43 -10.29 15.49 -12.40
C VAL A 43 -9.63 16.64 -13.15
N ASP A 44 -10.33 17.77 -13.36
CA ASP A 44 -9.74 18.96 -14.02
C ASP A 44 -8.65 19.59 -13.14
N ALA A 45 -8.90 19.70 -11.84
CA ALA A 45 -7.92 20.18 -10.86
C ALA A 45 -6.71 19.24 -10.75
N ILE A 46 -6.95 17.92 -10.71
CA ILE A 46 -5.88 16.90 -10.71
C ILE A 46 -5.02 17.02 -11.98
N ALA A 47 -5.65 17.15 -13.14
CA ALA A 47 -4.94 17.26 -14.41
C ALA A 47 -4.10 18.54 -14.49
N ALA A 48 -4.63 19.66 -14.04
CA ALA A 48 -3.93 20.94 -13.97
C ALA A 48 -2.71 20.88 -13.04
N ASP A 49 -2.89 20.33 -11.82
CA ASP A 49 -1.81 20.15 -10.83
C ASP A 49 -0.69 19.21 -11.33
N ALA A 50 -1.04 18.18 -12.11
CA ALA A 50 -0.09 17.26 -12.72
C ALA A 50 0.57 17.79 -14.01
N GLY A 51 0.13 18.92 -14.56
CA GLY A 51 0.57 19.46 -15.84
C GLY A 51 0.21 18.56 -17.03
N VAL A 52 -1.00 17.97 -17.02
CA VAL A 52 -1.53 17.12 -18.09
C VAL A 52 -2.92 17.58 -18.52
N SER A 53 -3.38 17.17 -19.71
CA SER A 53 -4.76 17.41 -20.13
C SER A 53 -5.72 16.40 -19.48
N LYS A 54 -6.97 16.80 -19.26
CA LYS A 54 -8.08 15.92 -18.83
C LYS A 54 -8.21 14.68 -19.73
N THR A 55 -8.08 14.88 -21.04
CA THR A 55 -8.10 13.80 -22.02
C THR A 55 -6.98 12.76 -21.76
N THR A 56 -5.80 13.23 -21.34
CA THR A 56 -4.70 12.33 -20.97
C THR A 56 -5.06 11.47 -19.76
N VAL A 57 -5.74 12.04 -18.76
CA VAL A 57 -6.19 11.29 -17.57
C VAL A 57 -7.16 10.18 -17.99
N TYR A 58 -8.20 10.51 -18.75
CA TYR A 58 -9.20 9.53 -19.17
C TYR A 58 -8.65 8.48 -20.13
N ASN A 59 -7.73 8.84 -21.04
CA ASN A 59 -7.07 7.88 -21.92
C ASN A 59 -6.20 6.86 -21.16
N ASN A 60 -5.63 7.27 -20.01
CA ASN A 60 -4.76 6.39 -19.24
C ASN A 60 -5.52 5.52 -18.22
N PHE A 61 -6.60 6.02 -17.65
CA PHE A 61 -7.27 5.41 -16.50
C PHE A 61 -8.77 5.13 -16.74
N GLY A 62 -9.33 5.58 -17.85
CA GLY A 62 -10.73 5.37 -18.23
C GLY A 62 -11.73 6.23 -17.47
N SER A 63 -11.62 6.29 -16.14
CA SER A 63 -12.53 7.02 -15.26
C SER A 63 -11.81 7.63 -14.06
N LYS A 64 -12.52 8.42 -13.25
CA LYS A 64 -12.02 8.93 -11.96
C LYS A 64 -11.77 7.77 -10.98
N GLU A 65 -12.63 6.77 -10.99
CA GLU A 65 -12.52 5.53 -10.22
C GLU A 65 -11.30 4.72 -10.65
N GLY A 66 -11.05 4.61 -11.95
CA GLY A 66 -9.85 3.95 -12.50
C GLY A 66 -8.55 4.67 -12.10
N LEU A 67 -8.55 6.00 -12.08
CA LEU A 67 -7.44 6.79 -11.54
C LEU A 67 -7.25 6.54 -10.05
N PHE A 68 -8.32 6.50 -9.27
CA PHE A 68 -8.28 6.20 -7.84
C PHE A 68 -7.69 4.79 -7.57
N GLN A 69 -8.16 3.78 -8.32
CA GLN A 69 -7.60 2.41 -8.23
C GLN A 69 -6.10 2.39 -8.51
N ALA A 70 -5.64 3.13 -9.53
CA ALA A 70 -4.22 3.21 -9.87
C ALA A 70 -3.40 3.89 -8.76
N VAL A 71 -3.93 4.95 -8.13
CA VAL A 71 -3.30 5.60 -6.96
C VAL A 71 -3.20 4.63 -5.79
N VAL A 72 -4.28 3.92 -5.47
CA VAL A 72 -4.31 2.91 -4.40
C VAL A 72 -3.30 1.80 -4.68
N GLY A 73 -3.22 1.30 -5.92
CA GLY A 73 -2.28 0.27 -6.33
C GLY A 73 -0.81 0.71 -6.20
N ASP A 74 -0.47 1.91 -6.71
CA ASP A 74 0.88 2.47 -6.61
C ASP A 74 1.32 2.65 -5.14
N ARG A 75 0.41 3.15 -4.29
CA ARG A 75 0.67 3.31 -2.86
C ARG A 75 0.87 1.97 -2.16
N SER A 76 -0.01 1.02 -2.40
CA SER A 76 0.10 -0.33 -1.82
C SER A 76 1.43 -0.99 -2.20
N ALA A 77 1.88 -0.86 -3.44
CA ALA A 77 3.15 -1.39 -3.89
C ALA A 77 4.35 -0.75 -3.17
N LYS A 78 4.34 0.59 -3.00
CA LYS A 78 5.37 1.33 -2.25
C LYS A 78 5.42 0.92 -0.78
N VAL A 79 4.25 0.73 -0.18
CA VAL A 79 4.10 0.25 1.20
C VAL A 79 4.72 -1.13 1.37
N VAL A 80 4.33 -2.09 0.54
CA VAL A 80 4.87 -3.45 0.58
C VAL A 80 6.39 -3.41 0.42
N ALA A 81 6.90 -2.71 -0.59
CA ALA A 81 8.34 -2.54 -0.78
C ALA A 81 9.02 -1.94 0.48
N GLY A 82 8.42 -0.93 1.10
CA GLY A 82 8.94 -0.31 2.33
C GLY A 82 9.01 -1.26 3.52
N VAL A 83 8.05 -2.16 3.67
CA VAL A 83 8.02 -3.13 4.79
C VAL A 83 8.98 -4.30 4.54
N THR A 84 9.10 -4.79 3.30
CA THR A 84 9.74 -6.07 2.99
C THR A 84 11.15 -5.97 2.39
N SER A 85 11.49 -4.89 1.67
CA SER A 85 12.66 -4.89 0.79
C SER A 85 14.00 -4.42 1.38
N ALA A 86 14.07 -3.97 2.60
CA ALA A 86 15.26 -3.26 3.08
C ALA A 86 16.12 -4.01 4.12
N VAL A 87 15.76 -5.23 4.49
CA VAL A 87 16.60 -6.06 5.38
C VAL A 87 16.62 -7.48 4.81
N ALA A 88 17.82 -8.03 4.61
CA ALA A 88 17.98 -9.47 4.56
C ALA A 88 17.48 -10.00 5.91
N LEU A 89 16.22 -10.47 5.94
CA LEU A 89 15.59 -10.97 7.16
C LEU A 89 16.23 -12.32 7.50
N ASP A 90 17.20 -12.30 8.42
CA ASP A 90 17.86 -13.51 8.86
C ASP A 90 16.88 -14.35 9.71
N PRO A 91 16.52 -15.57 9.28
CA PRO A 91 15.64 -16.45 10.04
C PRO A 91 16.27 -16.91 11.37
N ASN A 92 17.58 -16.74 11.55
CA ASN A 92 18.28 -17.06 12.80
C ASN A 92 18.24 -15.92 13.83
N GLN A 93 17.74 -14.74 13.44
CA GLN A 93 17.60 -13.58 14.32
C GLN A 93 16.16 -13.04 14.33
N PRO A 94 15.17 -13.84 14.77
CA PRO A 94 13.75 -13.51 14.61
C PRO A 94 13.35 -12.26 15.38
N GLU A 95 13.86 -12.02 16.56
CA GLU A 95 13.56 -10.81 17.34
C GLU A 95 13.98 -9.53 16.60
N LYS A 96 15.21 -9.52 16.08
CA LYS A 96 15.76 -8.39 15.30
C LYS A 96 14.95 -8.14 14.02
N ALA A 97 14.58 -9.20 13.33
CA ALA A 97 13.77 -9.11 12.11
C ALA A 97 12.36 -8.57 12.42
N LEU A 98 11.70 -9.06 13.46
CA LEU A 98 10.38 -8.60 13.89
C LEU A 98 10.40 -7.15 14.37
N LEU A 99 11.45 -6.72 15.09
CA LEU A 99 11.64 -5.30 15.44
C LEU A 99 11.75 -4.43 14.18
N ALA A 100 12.50 -4.85 13.17
CA ALA A 100 12.66 -4.10 11.93
C ALA A 100 11.35 -4.04 11.12
N ILE A 101 10.63 -5.16 10.99
CA ILE A 101 9.34 -5.24 10.29
C ILE A 101 8.29 -4.40 11.01
N GLY A 102 8.16 -4.58 12.34
CA GLY A 102 7.20 -3.86 13.16
C GLY A 102 7.42 -2.35 13.14
N ALA A 103 8.69 -1.89 13.22
CA ALA A 103 9.04 -0.47 13.14
C ALA A 103 8.58 0.16 11.82
N ARG A 104 8.79 -0.55 10.70
CA ARG A 104 8.37 -0.08 9.38
C ARG A 104 6.86 -0.08 9.22
N PHE A 105 6.21 -1.15 9.67
CA PHE A 105 4.77 -1.25 9.61
C PHE A 105 4.11 -0.17 10.49
N LEU A 106 4.68 0.10 11.67
CA LEU A 106 4.21 1.14 12.56
C LEU A 106 4.38 2.54 11.94
N ALA A 107 5.56 2.84 11.37
CA ALA A 107 5.80 4.10 10.66
C ALA A 107 4.83 4.29 9.49
N LEU A 108 4.53 3.23 8.76
CA LEU A 108 3.53 3.24 7.70
C LEU A 108 2.13 3.55 8.22
N THR A 109 1.66 2.81 9.23
CA THR A 109 0.29 2.94 9.76
C THR A 109 0.06 4.23 10.55
N ARG A 110 1.12 5.01 10.82
CA ARG A 110 1.09 6.35 11.41
C ARG A 110 1.26 7.47 10.38
N GLY A 111 1.71 7.15 9.16
CA GLY A 111 1.96 8.16 8.13
C GLY A 111 0.67 8.78 7.59
N ASP A 112 0.64 10.10 7.45
CA ASP A 112 -0.53 10.86 6.96
C ASP A 112 -1.04 10.37 5.60
N ASP A 113 -0.12 10.02 4.72
CA ASP A 113 -0.44 9.47 3.40
C ASP A 113 -1.21 8.15 3.47
N ALA A 114 -0.76 7.21 4.31
CA ALA A 114 -1.41 5.91 4.46
C ALA A 114 -2.78 6.06 5.15
N LEU A 115 -2.84 6.91 6.19
CA LEU A 115 -4.10 7.22 6.87
C LEU A 115 -5.08 7.95 5.93
N GLY A 116 -4.59 8.86 5.08
CA GLY A 116 -5.39 9.53 4.05
C GLY A 116 -5.97 8.55 3.03
N ALA A 117 -5.14 7.64 2.53
CA ALA A 117 -5.58 6.60 1.60
C ALA A 117 -6.62 5.66 2.23
N LEU A 118 -6.41 5.24 3.49
CA LEU A 118 -7.38 4.42 4.22
C LEU A 118 -8.71 5.13 4.41
N ARG A 119 -8.71 6.41 4.81
CA ARG A 119 -9.95 7.20 4.91
C ARG A 119 -10.72 7.24 3.59
N SER A 120 -10.00 7.43 2.47
CA SER A 120 -10.60 7.46 1.14
C SER A 120 -11.21 6.11 0.75
N VAL A 121 -10.52 4.99 1.04
CA VAL A 121 -11.01 3.64 0.78
C VAL A 121 -12.22 3.31 1.66
N TYR A 122 -12.18 3.64 2.95
CA TYR A 122 -13.31 3.42 3.85
C TYR A 122 -14.54 4.25 3.46
N GLY A 123 -14.32 5.49 2.98
CA GLY A 123 -15.40 6.35 2.51
C GLY A 123 -16.18 5.81 1.31
N VAL A 124 -15.58 4.93 0.51
CA VAL A 124 -16.23 4.30 -0.66
C VAL A 124 -16.58 2.82 -0.47
N ALA A 125 -16.36 2.26 0.72
CA ALA A 125 -16.48 0.82 0.95
C ALA A 125 -17.88 0.25 0.62
N GLY A 126 -18.94 1.01 0.89
CA GLY A 126 -20.31 0.62 0.56
C GLY A 126 -20.69 0.76 -0.92
N ALA A 127 -20.06 1.68 -1.63
CA ALA A 127 -20.40 2.03 -3.01
C ALA A 127 -19.48 1.36 -4.05
N GLN A 128 -18.23 1.08 -3.69
CA GLN A 128 -17.21 0.57 -4.61
C GLN A 128 -16.44 -0.65 -4.04
N PRO A 129 -17.09 -1.80 -3.90
CA PRO A 129 -16.48 -2.99 -3.29
C PRO A 129 -15.25 -3.50 -4.06
N ASP A 130 -15.20 -3.31 -5.38
CA ASP A 130 -14.07 -3.74 -6.21
C ASP A 130 -12.79 -2.93 -5.92
N VAL A 131 -12.92 -1.62 -5.69
CA VAL A 131 -11.81 -0.76 -5.24
C VAL A 131 -11.27 -1.24 -3.90
N CYS A 132 -12.14 -1.55 -2.96
CA CYS A 132 -11.76 -2.04 -1.63
C CYS A 132 -11.10 -3.42 -1.69
N ARG A 133 -11.59 -4.31 -2.55
CA ARG A 133 -10.99 -5.64 -2.76
C ARG A 133 -9.58 -5.52 -3.34
N GLU A 134 -9.39 -4.66 -4.33
CA GLU A 134 -8.09 -4.46 -4.95
C GLU A 134 -7.08 -3.80 -3.98
N PHE A 135 -7.53 -2.81 -3.21
CA PHE A 135 -6.73 -2.23 -2.13
C PHE A 135 -6.27 -3.30 -1.13
N TYR A 136 -7.20 -4.12 -0.65
CA TYR A 136 -6.90 -5.18 0.32
C TYR A 136 -5.88 -6.18 -0.24
N ARG A 137 -6.09 -6.62 -1.49
CA ARG A 137 -5.22 -7.58 -2.18
C ARG A 137 -3.81 -7.05 -2.39
N GLN A 138 -3.67 -5.79 -2.84
CA GLN A 138 -2.38 -5.19 -3.16
C GLN A 138 -1.60 -4.70 -1.94
N GLY A 139 -2.26 -4.37 -0.84
CA GLY A 139 -1.67 -3.84 0.37
C GLY A 139 -1.67 -4.85 1.52
N PRO A 140 -2.72 -4.87 2.36
CA PRO A 140 -2.77 -5.67 3.59
C PRO A 140 -2.48 -7.16 3.39
N GLU A 141 -3.10 -7.78 2.40
CA GLU A 141 -2.92 -9.22 2.13
C GLU A 141 -1.48 -9.53 1.72
N ARG A 142 -0.88 -8.69 0.92
CA ARG A 142 0.50 -8.87 0.47
C ARG A 142 1.50 -8.68 1.61
N VAL A 143 1.36 -7.65 2.43
CA VAL A 143 2.22 -7.45 3.61
C VAL A 143 2.14 -8.65 4.55
N LYS A 144 0.92 -9.14 4.81
CA LYS A 144 0.69 -10.34 5.61
C LYS A 144 1.38 -11.58 4.99
N GLY A 145 1.26 -11.76 3.69
CA GLY A 145 1.89 -12.86 2.96
C GLY A 145 3.42 -12.87 3.03
N GLU A 146 4.03 -11.70 2.90
CA GLU A 146 5.50 -11.53 3.02
C GLU A 146 6.00 -11.84 4.44
N LEU A 147 5.31 -11.32 5.46
CA LEU A 147 5.64 -11.67 6.85
C LEU A 147 5.44 -13.16 7.11
N ALA A 148 4.36 -13.77 6.61
CA ALA A 148 4.13 -15.20 6.74
C ALA A 148 5.23 -16.04 6.06
N ALA A 149 5.79 -15.57 4.94
CA ALA A 149 6.92 -16.22 4.28
C ALA A 149 8.17 -16.19 5.18
N TYR A 150 8.47 -15.05 5.78
CA TYR A 150 9.55 -14.94 6.76
C TYR A 150 9.35 -15.88 7.97
N LEU A 151 8.15 -15.88 8.55
CA LEU A 151 7.83 -16.74 9.71
C LEU A 151 7.96 -18.23 9.39
N ARG A 152 7.65 -18.68 8.17
CA ARG A 152 7.94 -20.04 7.69
C ARG A 152 9.43 -20.34 7.69
N SER A 153 10.24 -19.40 7.21
CA SER A 153 11.70 -19.56 7.18
C SER A 153 12.29 -19.67 8.58
N ALA A 154 11.84 -18.83 9.52
CA ALA A 154 12.26 -18.87 10.92
C ALA A 154 11.80 -20.16 11.63
N HIS A 155 10.60 -20.68 11.30
CA HIS A 155 10.13 -21.96 11.78
C HIS A 155 11.02 -23.11 11.26
N SER A 156 11.37 -23.10 9.98
CA SER A 156 12.28 -24.10 9.38
C SER A 156 13.68 -24.03 9.98
N ALA A 157 14.16 -22.85 10.35
CA ALA A 157 15.41 -22.64 11.08
C ALA A 157 15.32 -23.01 12.56
N ARG A 158 14.15 -23.42 13.05
CA ARG A 158 13.87 -23.78 14.45
C ARG A 158 14.08 -22.64 15.47
N THR A 159 14.03 -21.41 15.02
CA THR A 159 14.12 -20.22 15.88
C THR A 159 12.74 -19.71 16.33
N LEU A 160 11.69 -20.13 15.62
CA LEU A 160 10.29 -19.93 16.01
C LEU A 160 9.48 -21.22 15.89
N LYS A 161 8.42 -21.36 16.70
CA LYS A 161 7.44 -22.47 16.68
C LYS A 161 6.11 -22.00 16.12
N VAL A 162 6.04 -21.72 14.82
CA VAL A 162 4.84 -21.17 14.15
C VAL A 162 4.12 -22.26 13.37
N ARG A 163 2.96 -22.73 13.87
CA ARG A 163 2.14 -23.74 13.19
C ARG A 163 1.36 -23.17 12.00
N ASN A 164 0.84 -21.96 12.14
CA ASN A 164 0.09 -21.25 11.10
C ASN A 164 0.74 -19.89 10.83
N PRO A 165 1.66 -19.78 9.84
CA PRO A 165 2.37 -18.53 9.56
C PRO A 165 1.49 -17.37 9.13
N LEU A 166 0.39 -17.63 8.39
CA LEU A 166 -0.54 -16.57 7.98
C LEU A 166 -1.30 -15.98 9.16
N GLN A 167 -1.76 -16.82 10.09
CA GLN A 167 -2.45 -16.38 11.29
C GLN A 167 -1.49 -15.64 12.24
N ALA A 168 -0.27 -16.15 12.42
CA ALA A 168 0.74 -15.50 13.26
C ALA A 168 1.14 -14.12 12.68
N ALA A 169 1.28 -14.01 11.35
CA ALA A 169 1.51 -12.74 10.69
C ALA A 169 0.37 -11.74 10.90
N ASP A 170 -0.87 -12.19 10.78
CA ASP A 170 -2.06 -11.37 11.01
C ASP A 170 -2.12 -10.85 12.44
N LEU A 171 -1.89 -11.73 13.42
CA LEU A 171 -1.83 -11.35 14.85
C LEU A 171 -0.73 -10.32 15.12
N PHE A 172 0.48 -10.54 14.59
CA PHE A 172 1.60 -9.60 14.77
C PHE A 172 1.29 -8.21 14.23
N LEU A 173 0.80 -8.13 12.98
CA LEU A 173 0.47 -6.85 12.35
C LEU A 173 -0.69 -6.15 13.05
N SER A 174 -1.68 -6.89 13.54
CA SER A 174 -2.85 -6.35 14.26
C SER A 174 -2.47 -5.66 15.56
N MET A 175 -1.38 -6.05 16.24
CA MET A 175 -0.92 -5.37 17.46
C MET A 175 -0.59 -3.88 17.25
N PHE A 176 -0.33 -3.46 16.00
CA PHE A 176 -0.03 -2.06 15.66
C PHE A 176 -1.26 -1.26 15.20
N LEU A 177 -2.41 -1.92 14.97
CA LEU A 177 -3.64 -1.30 14.47
C LEU A 177 -4.63 -0.92 15.61
N GLY A 178 -4.12 -0.76 16.84
CA GLY A 178 -4.91 -0.40 18.00
C GLY A 178 -5.30 1.08 18.06
N SER A 179 -5.52 1.59 19.28
CA SER A 179 -6.04 2.94 19.55
C SER A 179 -5.28 4.05 18.84
N GLY A 180 -3.95 3.99 18.77
CA GLY A 180 -3.13 4.98 18.07
C GLY A 180 -3.42 5.04 16.55
N HIS A 181 -3.69 3.89 15.90
CA HIS A 181 -4.09 3.87 14.49
C HIS A 181 -5.48 4.48 14.29
N ILE A 182 -6.44 4.15 15.15
CA ILE A 182 -7.80 4.71 15.11
C ILE A 182 -7.76 6.22 15.31
N ARG A 183 -6.97 6.74 16.27
CA ARG A 183 -6.78 8.18 16.49
C ARG A 183 -6.27 8.86 15.23
N GLY A 184 -5.30 8.27 14.54
CA GLY A 184 -4.81 8.76 13.26
C GLY A 184 -5.86 8.78 12.14
N LEU A 185 -6.70 7.75 12.03
CA LEU A 185 -7.82 7.73 11.09
C LEU A 185 -8.84 8.84 11.36
N LEU A 186 -9.07 9.14 12.62
CA LEU A 186 -9.99 10.20 13.07
C LEU A 186 -9.36 11.60 13.09
N LYS A 187 -8.11 11.76 12.68
CA LYS A 187 -7.34 13.03 12.75
C LYS A 187 -7.26 13.60 14.17
N LEU A 188 -7.22 12.73 15.17
CA LEU A 188 -6.97 13.10 16.55
C LEU A 188 -5.45 13.18 16.79
N GLU A 189 -5.08 13.64 18.01
CA GLU A 189 -3.67 13.67 18.42
C GLU A 189 -3.04 12.28 18.32
N MET A 190 -1.91 12.20 17.65
CA MET A 190 -1.17 10.94 17.43
C MET A 190 -0.36 10.56 18.67
N ALA A 191 -0.10 9.27 18.81
CA ALA A 191 0.88 8.76 19.77
C ALA A 191 2.25 9.36 19.50
N ASP A 192 2.99 9.70 20.56
CA ASP A 192 4.35 10.19 20.40
C ASP A 192 5.33 9.05 20.04
N SER A 193 6.54 9.41 19.64
CA SER A 193 7.56 8.44 19.24
C SER A 193 8.03 7.53 20.39
N ARG A 194 7.79 7.89 21.65
CA ARG A 194 8.12 7.09 22.83
C ARG A 194 7.07 6.00 23.04
N GLU A 195 5.79 6.36 22.90
CA GLU A 195 4.66 5.42 22.97
C GLU A 195 4.78 4.37 21.86
N ASP A 196 5.06 4.80 20.64
CA ASP A 196 5.23 3.89 19.49
C ASP A 196 6.43 2.94 19.67
N ARG A 197 7.56 3.43 20.23
CA ARG A 197 8.70 2.55 20.55
C ARG A 197 8.39 1.57 21.68
N ALA A 198 7.59 1.98 22.67
CA ALA A 198 7.15 1.08 23.73
C ALA A 198 6.23 -0.02 23.17
N LEU A 199 5.24 0.36 22.37
CA LEU A 199 4.35 -0.59 21.68
C LEU A 199 5.14 -1.59 20.83
N LEU A 200 6.12 -1.13 20.04
CA LEU A 200 6.94 -1.98 19.20
C LEU A 200 7.68 -3.05 20.02
N ARG A 201 8.37 -2.65 21.08
CA ARG A 201 9.10 -3.59 21.94
C ARG A 201 8.16 -4.60 22.59
N GLU A 202 7.03 -4.12 23.10
CA GLU A 202 6.06 -4.98 23.77
C GLU A 202 5.41 -5.98 22.77
N ALA A 203 5.03 -5.54 21.57
CA ALA A 203 4.49 -6.43 20.55
C ALA A 203 5.47 -7.53 20.17
N VAL A 204 6.76 -7.19 20.01
CA VAL A 204 7.79 -8.20 19.69
C VAL A 204 8.02 -9.12 20.90
N ARG A 205 8.07 -8.59 22.12
CA ARG A 205 8.21 -9.42 23.35
C ARG A 205 7.08 -10.46 23.45
N VAL A 206 5.83 -10.01 23.34
CA VAL A 206 4.64 -10.88 23.39
C VAL A 206 4.68 -11.95 22.28
N PHE A 207 5.06 -11.53 21.07
CA PHE A 207 5.16 -12.48 19.96
C PHE A 207 6.26 -13.52 20.18
N MET A 208 7.43 -13.12 20.68
CA MET A 208 8.53 -14.02 20.99
C MET A 208 8.21 -14.97 22.14
N GLU A 209 7.47 -14.54 23.16
CA GLU A 209 6.97 -15.43 24.21
C GLU A 209 6.00 -16.50 23.69
N ALA A 210 5.13 -16.12 22.75
CA ALA A 210 4.13 -17.02 22.20
C ALA A 210 4.72 -18.01 21.16
N TYR A 211 5.72 -17.59 20.40
CA TYR A 211 6.22 -18.31 19.23
C TYR A 211 7.74 -18.61 19.27
N GLY A 212 8.50 -18.13 20.22
CA GLY A 212 9.92 -18.45 20.39
C GLY A 212 10.16 -19.96 20.57
N ALA A 213 11.31 -20.44 20.07
CA ALA A 213 11.67 -21.87 20.13
C ALA A 213 12.32 -22.26 21.45
#